data_52b66d23d47c6f04972b8fb3a90f659c
#
_entry.id   52b66d23d47c6f04972b8fb3a90f659c
#
_cell.length_a   1.000
_cell.length_b   1.000
_cell.length_c   1.000
_cell.angle_alpha   90.00
_cell.angle_beta   90.00
_cell.angle_gamma   90.00
#
_symmetry.space_group_name_H-M   'P 1'
#
loop_
_entity.id
_entity.type
_entity.pdbx_description
1 polymer ?
#
loop_
_entity_poly.entity_id
_entity_poly.type
_entity_poly.pdbx_seq_one_letter_code
_entity_poly.pdbx_strand_id
1 'polypeptide(L)'
;QTFAEDQTFVSKDNGFVMPLEKTRFKYSATPEWTDEFGLFEEDGINEYGVCMSATESAYANERVLGFDPLVEKGIGEEAMVTVVLPYVKTAREGVKRLGAIVEKYGTCESNGILFSDKDEVWYLETGSGHHWVAQRIPDDCYAVVANQLAIQEIAFDDPDNFMFSASIQEFVSKNHLNPDETCFNFRNIFGTHTLSDEIYSTPRVWDGQRILSPSQKQDPMSEELPFIRKPDRKLFMDDLEYVM
;
A
#
# COMPACT_ATOMS: atom_id res chain seq x y z
N GLN A 1 0.30 17.42 -18.73
CA GLN A 1 -0.37 16.81 -19.89
C GLN A 1 -1.79 17.33 -19.98
N THR A 2 -2.23 17.75 -21.16
CA THR A 2 -3.63 18.05 -21.46
C THR A 2 -4.27 16.79 -22.03
N PHE A 3 -5.05 16.12 -21.25
CA PHE A 3 -5.86 15.01 -21.72
C PHE A 3 -7.15 15.56 -22.38
N ALA A 4 -7.61 14.93 -23.44
CA ALA A 4 -8.89 15.30 -24.08
C ALA A 4 -10.07 14.99 -23.16
N GLU A 5 -11.20 15.68 -23.34
CA GLU A 5 -12.46 15.31 -22.69
C GLU A 5 -12.83 13.88 -23.08
N ASP A 6 -13.30 13.08 -22.13
CA ASP A 6 -13.69 11.66 -22.31
C ASP A 6 -12.52 10.68 -22.53
N GLN A 7 -11.42 10.82 -21.80
CA GLN A 7 -10.33 9.87 -21.92
C GLN A 7 -10.55 8.60 -21.07
N THR A 8 -10.19 7.50 -21.70
CA THR A 8 -9.98 6.20 -21.05
C THR A 8 -8.50 6.03 -20.80
N PHE A 9 -8.11 5.71 -19.58
CA PHE A 9 -6.77 5.22 -19.30
C PHE A 9 -6.63 3.80 -19.85
N VAL A 10 -5.51 3.53 -20.51
CA VAL A 10 -5.15 2.20 -21.00
C VAL A 10 -3.70 1.97 -20.60
N SER A 11 -3.47 1.00 -19.73
CA SER A 11 -2.14 0.55 -19.36
C SER A 11 -1.40 0.00 -20.57
N LYS A 12 -0.17 0.43 -20.76
CA LYS A 12 0.71 -0.13 -21.79
C LYS A 12 1.39 -1.41 -21.30
N ASP A 13 1.49 -1.60 -20.00
CA ASP A 13 2.09 -2.76 -19.39
C ASP A 13 1.18 -4.01 -19.54
N ASN A 14 0.01 -4.00 -18.88
CA ASN A 14 -0.86 -5.17 -18.80
C ASN A 14 -2.21 -5.02 -19.53
N GLY A 15 -2.50 -3.83 -20.08
CA GLY A 15 -3.75 -3.55 -20.77
C GLY A 15 -4.93 -3.26 -19.83
N PHE A 16 -4.70 -2.89 -18.57
CA PHE A 16 -5.74 -2.37 -17.66
C PHE A 16 -6.45 -1.16 -18.29
N VAL A 17 -7.77 -1.12 -18.19
CA VAL A 17 -8.61 -0.06 -18.80
C VAL A 17 -9.55 0.53 -17.77
N MET A 18 -9.55 1.86 -17.67
CA MET A 18 -10.42 2.60 -16.77
C MET A 18 -10.86 3.92 -17.39
N PRO A 19 -12.17 4.26 -17.35
CA PRO A 19 -12.64 5.61 -17.72
C PRO A 19 -12.15 6.63 -16.69
N LEU A 20 -11.68 7.78 -17.18
CA LEU A 20 -11.21 8.87 -16.33
C LEU A 20 -12.25 9.97 -16.24
N GLU A 21 -12.37 10.63 -15.08
CA GLU A 21 -13.24 11.77 -14.88
C GLU A 21 -12.74 13.00 -15.67
N LYS A 22 -13.67 13.87 -16.08
CA LYS A 22 -13.34 15.10 -16.84
C LYS A 22 -12.53 16.12 -16.02
N THR A 23 -12.88 16.25 -14.74
CA THR A 23 -12.23 17.21 -13.85
C THR A 23 -11.01 16.57 -13.21
N ARG A 24 -9.86 17.18 -13.38
CA ARG A 24 -8.58 16.71 -12.83
C ARG A 24 -7.86 17.87 -12.19
N PHE A 25 -7.18 17.56 -11.09
CA PHE A 25 -6.26 18.48 -10.43
C PHE A 25 -4.90 18.45 -11.11
N LYS A 26 -4.19 19.56 -11.02
CA LYS A 26 -2.78 19.60 -11.45
C LYS A 26 -1.95 18.79 -10.47
N TYR A 27 -0.97 18.10 -11.00
CA TYR A 27 0.00 17.35 -10.20
C TYR A 27 1.36 17.32 -10.90
N SER A 28 2.38 17.05 -10.10
CA SER A 28 3.73 16.75 -10.54
C SER A 28 4.04 15.33 -10.14
N ALA A 29 4.69 14.58 -10.99
CA ALA A 29 5.05 13.19 -10.74
C ALA A 29 6.48 12.92 -11.21
N THR A 30 7.11 11.92 -10.61
CA THR A 30 8.39 11.37 -11.05
C THR A 30 8.09 10.14 -11.91
N PRO A 31 8.33 10.17 -13.22
CA PRO A 31 8.10 9.03 -14.08
C PRO A 31 9.24 8.02 -13.96
N GLU A 32 8.96 6.78 -14.27
CA GLU A 32 9.95 5.75 -14.53
C GLU A 32 10.92 6.24 -15.64
N TRP A 33 12.19 5.86 -15.57
CA TRP A 33 13.26 6.41 -16.40
C TRP A 33 13.23 5.95 -17.86
N THR A 34 12.42 4.94 -18.19
CA THR A 34 12.18 4.49 -19.57
C THR A 34 10.75 4.81 -20.02
N ASP A 35 10.45 4.65 -21.30
CA ASP A 35 9.11 4.76 -21.87
C ASP A 35 8.52 3.39 -22.26
N GLU A 36 9.15 2.30 -21.80
CA GLU A 36 8.79 0.94 -22.15
C GLU A 36 7.35 0.62 -21.76
N PHE A 37 6.96 0.98 -20.54
CA PHE A 37 5.63 0.75 -19.99
C PHE A 37 4.66 1.92 -20.20
N GLY A 38 5.06 2.94 -20.93
CA GLY A 38 4.24 4.11 -21.23
C GLY A 38 4.32 5.19 -20.15
N LEU A 39 3.17 5.68 -19.69
CA LEU A 39 3.11 6.62 -18.58
C LEU A 39 3.11 5.85 -17.27
N PHE A 40 4.27 5.66 -16.71
CA PHE A 40 4.52 5.01 -15.44
C PHE A 40 5.02 6.06 -14.45
N GLU A 41 4.22 6.43 -13.49
CA GLU A 41 4.52 7.44 -12.48
C GLU A 41 4.72 6.74 -11.12
N GLU A 42 5.95 6.81 -10.61
CA GLU A 42 6.39 6.18 -9.36
C GLU A 42 5.80 6.87 -8.12
N ASP A 43 5.83 8.20 -8.15
CA ASP A 43 5.31 9.06 -7.10
C ASP A 43 4.79 10.39 -7.66
N GLY A 44 4.12 11.16 -6.81
CA GLY A 44 3.69 12.48 -7.18
C GLY A 44 3.05 13.28 -6.04
N ILE A 45 2.83 14.56 -6.34
CA ILE A 45 2.10 15.50 -5.48
C ILE A 45 1.13 16.34 -6.31
N ASN A 46 -0.10 16.49 -5.85
CA ASN A 46 -1.10 17.31 -6.51
C ASN A 46 -1.20 18.73 -5.91
N GLU A 47 -1.99 19.60 -6.56
CA GLU A 47 -2.17 21.00 -6.16
C GLU A 47 -2.86 21.20 -4.79
N TYR A 48 -3.43 20.14 -4.20
CA TYR A 48 -3.95 20.13 -2.84
C TYR A 48 -2.93 19.68 -1.79
N GLY A 49 -1.72 19.33 -2.23
CA GLY A 49 -0.65 18.84 -1.34
C GLY A 49 -0.82 17.36 -0.95
N VAL A 50 -1.64 16.61 -1.67
CA VAL A 50 -1.70 15.17 -1.51
C VAL A 50 -0.49 14.56 -2.21
N CYS A 51 0.30 13.78 -1.49
CA CYS A 51 1.38 12.97 -2.04
C CYS A 51 0.94 11.51 -2.13
N MET A 52 1.45 10.82 -3.13
CA MET A 52 1.21 9.39 -3.34
C MET A 52 2.46 8.75 -3.94
N SER A 53 2.77 7.55 -3.49
CA SER A 53 3.76 6.66 -4.12
C SER A 53 3.18 5.26 -4.14
N ALA A 54 3.40 4.53 -5.21
CA ALA A 54 3.00 3.13 -5.35
C ALA A 54 4.25 2.27 -5.59
N THR A 55 4.23 1.04 -5.09
CA THR A 55 5.36 0.12 -5.23
C THR A 55 4.86 -1.31 -5.37
N GLU A 56 5.35 -2.06 -6.35
CA GLU A 56 5.25 -3.52 -6.38
C GLU A 56 6.21 -4.10 -5.34
N SER A 57 5.75 -4.19 -4.12
CA SER A 57 6.66 -4.43 -3.00
C SER A 57 6.29 -5.61 -2.10
N ALA A 58 5.14 -6.24 -2.30
CA ALA A 58 4.66 -7.28 -1.41
C ALA A 58 4.20 -8.53 -2.17
N TYR A 59 4.03 -9.61 -1.43
CA TYR A 59 3.55 -10.87 -2.00
C TYR A 59 2.42 -11.42 -1.15
N ALA A 60 1.33 -11.81 -1.81
CA ALA A 60 0.24 -12.56 -1.19
C ALA A 60 0.54 -14.06 -1.24
N ASN A 61 0.07 -14.81 -0.22
CA ASN A 61 0.29 -16.24 -0.16
C ASN A 61 -0.67 -17.00 -1.11
N GLU A 62 -0.20 -18.18 -1.58
CA GLU A 62 -0.95 -19.02 -2.52
C GLU A 62 -2.32 -19.47 -2.00
N ARG A 63 -2.49 -19.60 -0.69
CA ARG A 63 -3.75 -20.01 -0.08
C ARG A 63 -4.84 -18.96 -0.28
N VAL A 64 -4.52 -17.68 -0.10
CA VAL A 64 -5.44 -16.58 -0.37
C VAL A 64 -5.69 -16.43 -1.86
N LEU A 65 -4.63 -16.47 -2.67
CA LEU A 65 -4.72 -16.34 -4.13
C LEU A 65 -5.49 -17.50 -4.79
N GLY A 66 -5.60 -18.65 -4.12
CA GLY A 66 -6.45 -19.76 -4.56
C GLY A 66 -7.96 -19.44 -4.53
N PHE A 67 -8.38 -18.45 -3.72
CA PHE A 67 -9.79 -18.03 -3.61
C PHE A 67 -10.08 -16.68 -4.27
N ASP A 68 -9.08 -15.77 -4.31
CA ASP A 68 -9.17 -14.47 -4.97
C ASP A 68 -7.84 -14.19 -5.70
N PRO A 69 -7.67 -14.80 -6.90
CA PRO A 69 -6.44 -14.66 -7.67
C PRO A 69 -6.22 -13.23 -8.15
N LEU A 70 -4.96 -12.88 -8.37
CA LEU A 70 -4.59 -11.64 -9.05
C LEU A 70 -5.25 -11.57 -10.44
N VAL A 71 -5.67 -10.38 -10.83
CA VAL A 71 -6.39 -10.14 -12.08
C VAL A 71 -5.40 -9.67 -13.14
N GLU A 72 -5.14 -10.47 -14.15
CA GLU A 72 -4.14 -10.21 -15.21
C GLU A 72 -4.21 -8.78 -15.79
N LYS A 73 -5.44 -8.27 -15.99
CA LYS A 73 -5.70 -6.90 -16.45
C LYS A 73 -6.27 -6.02 -15.35
N GLY A 74 -5.93 -6.30 -14.10
CA GLY A 74 -6.22 -5.45 -12.95
C GLY A 74 -5.30 -4.24 -12.91
N ILE A 75 -5.55 -3.35 -11.94
CA ILE A 75 -4.67 -2.19 -11.74
C ILE A 75 -3.29 -2.65 -11.25
N GLY A 76 -2.23 -2.12 -11.85
CA GLY A 76 -0.84 -2.28 -11.44
C GLY A 76 -0.23 -0.97 -10.96
N GLU A 77 0.97 -1.06 -10.43
CA GLU A 77 1.75 0.06 -9.92
C GLU A 77 1.81 1.21 -10.93
N GLU A 78 2.08 0.90 -12.20
CA GLU A 78 2.25 1.88 -13.26
C GLU A 78 1.02 2.79 -13.48
N ALA A 79 -0.15 2.32 -13.11
CA ALA A 79 -1.41 3.06 -13.31
C ALA A 79 -1.82 3.86 -12.08
N MET A 80 -1.40 3.45 -10.86
CA MET A 80 -2.00 3.90 -9.61
C MET A 80 -1.91 5.42 -9.41
N VAL A 81 -0.74 6.02 -9.58
CA VAL A 81 -0.55 7.47 -9.41
C VAL A 81 -1.40 8.24 -10.43
N THR A 82 -1.35 7.84 -11.69
CA THR A 82 -2.07 8.50 -12.79
C THR A 82 -3.59 8.50 -12.62
N VAL A 83 -4.17 7.39 -12.12
CA VAL A 83 -5.64 7.25 -12.01
C VAL A 83 -6.20 7.69 -10.66
N VAL A 84 -5.34 7.93 -9.67
CA VAL A 84 -5.76 8.33 -8.32
C VAL A 84 -5.42 9.78 -8.00
N LEU A 85 -4.14 10.15 -8.09
CA LEU A 85 -3.64 11.42 -7.58
C LEU A 85 -4.33 12.68 -8.16
N PRO A 86 -4.68 12.73 -9.46
CA PRO A 86 -5.36 13.90 -10.04
C PRO A 86 -6.81 14.07 -9.62
N TYR A 87 -7.36 13.19 -8.80
CA TYR A 87 -8.81 13.15 -8.50
C TYR A 87 -9.15 13.28 -7.02
N VAL A 88 -8.15 13.49 -6.16
CA VAL A 88 -8.31 13.49 -4.69
C VAL A 88 -7.77 14.77 -4.06
N LYS A 89 -8.35 15.17 -2.94
CA LYS A 89 -7.99 16.39 -2.20
C LYS A 89 -7.39 16.09 -0.83
N THR A 90 -7.46 14.85 -0.38
CA THR A 90 -6.89 14.40 0.89
C THR A 90 -6.29 13.00 0.72
N ALA A 91 -5.36 12.65 1.61
CA ALA A 91 -4.78 11.29 1.66
C ALA A 91 -5.88 10.24 1.84
N ARG A 92 -6.85 10.50 2.71
CA ARG A 92 -8.02 9.64 2.97
C ARG A 92 -8.89 9.40 1.73
N GLU A 93 -9.10 10.43 0.90
CA GLU A 93 -9.78 10.29 -0.39
C GLU A 93 -8.96 9.43 -1.35
N GLY A 94 -7.63 9.54 -1.32
CA GLY A 94 -6.70 8.71 -2.10
C GLY A 94 -6.88 7.22 -1.79
N VAL A 95 -6.83 6.87 -0.51
CA VAL A 95 -7.07 5.50 -0.03
C VAL A 95 -8.43 4.97 -0.49
N LYS A 96 -9.51 5.73 -0.28
CA LYS A 96 -10.87 5.33 -0.68
C LYS A 96 -11.01 5.14 -2.19
N ARG A 97 -10.39 6.03 -2.97
CA ARG A 97 -10.44 5.94 -4.43
C ARG A 97 -9.71 4.71 -4.95
N LEU A 98 -8.48 4.49 -4.48
CA LEU A 98 -7.71 3.31 -4.88
C LEU A 98 -8.40 2.02 -4.44
N GLY A 99 -8.86 1.96 -3.19
CA GLY A 99 -9.61 0.81 -2.69
C GLY A 99 -10.83 0.47 -3.55
N ALA A 100 -11.62 1.48 -3.93
CA ALA A 100 -12.78 1.28 -4.82
C ALA A 100 -12.39 0.81 -6.23
N ILE A 101 -11.22 1.22 -6.74
CA ILE A 101 -10.68 0.74 -8.02
C ILE A 101 -10.28 -0.74 -7.89
N VAL A 102 -9.55 -1.11 -6.83
CA VAL A 102 -9.17 -2.50 -6.57
C VAL A 102 -10.40 -3.40 -6.40
N GLU A 103 -11.39 -2.99 -5.62
CA GLU A 103 -12.62 -3.77 -5.45
C GLU A 103 -13.40 -3.98 -6.77
N LYS A 104 -13.31 -3.02 -7.68
CA LYS A 104 -14.08 -3.06 -8.93
C LYS A 104 -13.36 -3.76 -10.09
N TYR A 105 -12.08 -3.53 -10.23
CA TYR A 105 -11.30 -3.97 -11.39
C TYR A 105 -10.29 -5.07 -11.05
N GLY A 106 -10.02 -5.26 -9.78
CA GLY A 106 -8.94 -6.10 -9.29
C GLY A 106 -7.56 -5.47 -9.44
N THR A 107 -6.56 -6.09 -8.83
CA THR A 107 -5.14 -5.77 -9.00
C THR A 107 -4.38 -6.92 -9.63
N CYS A 108 -3.37 -6.61 -10.46
CA CYS A 108 -2.54 -7.64 -11.10
C CYS A 108 -1.37 -8.11 -10.24
N GLU A 109 -1.09 -7.42 -9.14
CA GLU A 109 0.06 -7.64 -8.26
C GLU A 109 -0.24 -7.17 -6.83
N SER A 110 0.63 -7.50 -5.88
CA SER A 110 0.51 -7.03 -4.50
C SER A 110 1.42 -5.83 -4.28
N ASN A 111 0.82 -4.71 -3.87
CA ASN A 111 1.49 -3.44 -3.72
C ASN A 111 1.38 -2.90 -2.29
N GLY A 112 2.36 -2.06 -1.92
CA GLY A 112 2.29 -1.12 -0.82
C GLY A 112 2.17 0.31 -1.34
N ILE A 113 1.15 1.04 -0.93
CA ILE A 113 0.86 2.38 -1.44
C ILE A 113 0.84 3.39 -0.29
N LEU A 114 1.65 4.44 -0.44
CA LEU A 114 1.72 5.52 0.53
C LEU A 114 0.85 6.69 0.08
N PHE A 115 0.12 7.26 1.02
CA PHE A 115 -0.62 8.51 0.85
C PHE A 115 -0.28 9.44 2.00
N SER A 116 -0.07 10.72 1.69
CA SER A 116 0.06 11.74 2.73
C SER A 116 -0.55 13.06 2.27
N ASP A 117 -1.01 13.83 3.23
CA ASP A 117 -1.34 15.23 3.08
C ASP A 117 -0.85 16.00 4.33
N LYS A 118 -1.31 17.24 4.52
CA LYS A 118 -0.90 18.06 5.69
C LYS A 118 -1.43 17.54 7.03
N ASP A 119 -2.42 16.65 7.03
CA ASP A 119 -3.17 16.21 8.20
C ASP A 119 -2.99 14.73 8.53
N GLU A 120 -2.78 13.87 7.50
CA GLU A 120 -2.75 12.42 7.67
C GLU A 120 -1.68 11.74 6.80
N VAL A 121 -1.16 10.63 7.30
CA VAL A 121 -0.33 9.68 6.56
C VAL A 121 -1.02 8.32 6.59
N TRP A 122 -1.18 7.70 5.42
CA TRP A 122 -1.80 6.40 5.25
C TRP A 122 -0.91 5.45 4.45
N TYR A 123 -0.94 4.20 4.83
CA TYR A 123 -0.34 3.11 4.07
C TYR A 123 -1.41 2.08 3.72
N LEU A 124 -1.51 1.74 2.44
CA LEU A 124 -2.47 0.78 1.90
C LEU A 124 -1.71 -0.42 1.34
N GLU A 125 -2.21 -1.63 1.59
CA GLU A 125 -1.70 -2.86 1.02
C GLU A 125 -2.80 -3.61 0.27
N THR A 126 -2.47 -4.11 -0.92
CA THR A 126 -3.31 -5.04 -1.67
C THR A 126 -2.90 -6.47 -1.32
N GLY A 127 -3.83 -7.27 -0.80
CA GLY A 127 -3.56 -8.62 -0.29
C GLY A 127 -4.00 -9.76 -1.21
N SER A 128 -4.81 -9.46 -2.22
CA SER A 128 -5.29 -10.42 -3.23
C SER A 128 -5.90 -9.66 -4.40
N GLY A 129 -6.52 -10.35 -5.33
CA GLY A 129 -7.13 -9.74 -6.51
C GLY A 129 -8.04 -8.55 -6.21
N HIS A 130 -8.86 -8.62 -5.14
CA HIS A 130 -9.84 -7.57 -4.83
C HIS A 130 -9.84 -7.11 -3.37
N HIS A 131 -8.99 -7.70 -2.50
CA HIS A 131 -8.95 -7.35 -1.09
C HIS A 131 -7.75 -6.50 -0.74
N TRP A 132 -7.99 -5.46 0.05
CA TRP A 132 -7.01 -4.50 0.50
C TRP A 132 -7.32 -4.02 1.91
N VAL A 133 -6.31 -3.53 2.59
CA VAL A 133 -6.41 -2.80 3.86
C VAL A 133 -5.56 -1.56 3.81
N ALA A 134 -5.92 -0.55 4.61
CA ALA A 134 -5.09 0.62 4.85
C ALA A 134 -5.10 0.99 6.32
N GLN A 135 -3.95 1.43 6.81
CA GLN A 135 -3.79 1.89 8.20
C GLN A 135 -3.18 3.29 8.22
N ARG A 136 -3.77 4.16 9.04
CA ARG A 136 -3.21 5.48 9.32
C ARG A 136 -1.97 5.34 10.18
N ILE A 137 -0.91 6.08 9.84
CA ILE A 137 0.29 6.20 10.67
C ILE A 137 0.06 7.36 11.64
N PRO A 138 0.05 7.14 12.97
CA PRO A 138 -0.10 8.21 13.94
C PRO A 138 1.03 9.24 13.86
N ASP A 139 0.73 10.51 14.21
CA ASP A 139 1.63 11.64 14.03
C ASP A 139 2.93 11.54 14.86
N ASP A 140 2.94 10.74 15.92
CA ASP A 140 4.09 10.50 16.78
C ASP A 140 4.75 9.12 16.54
N CYS A 141 4.42 8.48 15.43
CA CYS A 141 4.89 7.15 15.04
C CYS A 141 5.56 7.16 13.67
N TYR A 142 6.20 6.05 13.36
CA TYR A 142 6.74 5.75 12.03
C TYR A 142 6.45 4.30 11.65
N ALA A 143 6.54 4.01 10.38
CA ALA A 143 6.55 2.66 9.83
C ALA A 143 7.81 2.44 8.98
N VAL A 144 8.36 1.23 9.03
CA VAL A 144 9.40 0.75 8.11
C VAL A 144 8.83 -0.46 7.39
N VAL A 145 8.81 -0.40 6.08
CA VAL A 145 8.24 -1.43 5.23
C VAL A 145 9.32 -1.96 4.28
N ALA A 146 9.35 -3.26 4.10
CA ALA A 146 10.18 -3.95 3.12
C ALA A 146 9.30 -4.70 2.11
N ASN A 147 9.87 -5.59 1.30
CA ASN A 147 9.13 -6.33 0.27
C ASN A 147 8.28 -7.46 0.86
N GLN A 148 7.35 -7.11 1.74
CA GLN A 148 6.39 -8.02 2.38
C GLN A 148 5.18 -7.24 2.85
N LEU A 149 4.01 -7.88 3.00
CA LEU A 149 2.87 -7.27 3.68
C LEU A 149 3.25 -6.98 5.14
N ALA A 150 2.94 -5.78 5.63
CA ALA A 150 3.41 -5.27 6.90
C ALA A 150 2.29 -4.95 7.90
N ILE A 151 1.09 -4.57 7.41
CA ILE A 151 -0.07 -4.26 8.27
C ILE A 151 -0.48 -5.51 9.03
N GLN A 152 -0.63 -5.39 10.34
CA GLN A 152 -0.92 -6.49 11.24
C GLN A 152 -2.39 -6.51 11.66
N GLU A 153 -2.69 -6.30 12.94
CA GLU A 153 -4.04 -6.37 13.47
C GLU A 153 -4.95 -5.24 12.95
N ILE A 154 -6.14 -5.60 12.51
CA ILE A 154 -7.14 -4.67 11.99
C ILE A 154 -8.26 -4.48 13.01
N ALA A 155 -8.48 -3.23 13.42
CA ALA A 155 -9.64 -2.85 14.21
C ALA A 155 -10.78 -2.40 13.27
N PHE A 156 -11.73 -3.29 13.01
CA PHE A 156 -12.84 -3.05 12.08
C PHE A 156 -13.85 -2.00 12.56
N ASP A 157 -13.84 -1.68 13.83
CA ASP A 157 -14.67 -0.67 14.49
C ASP A 157 -13.99 0.70 14.64
N ASP A 158 -12.76 0.85 14.10
CA ASP A 158 -11.98 2.10 14.13
C ASP A 158 -11.80 2.69 12.71
N PRO A 159 -12.83 3.34 12.14
CA PRO A 159 -12.75 3.93 10.80
C PRO A 159 -11.84 5.16 10.70
N ASP A 160 -11.40 5.69 11.82
CA ASP A 160 -10.47 6.83 11.85
C ASP A 160 -9.04 6.37 11.53
N ASN A 161 -8.68 5.14 11.86
CA ASN A 161 -7.35 4.59 11.68
C ASN A 161 -7.28 3.43 10.68
N PHE A 162 -8.42 2.82 10.29
CA PHE A 162 -8.44 1.70 9.35
C PHE A 162 -9.47 1.88 8.26
N MET A 163 -9.09 1.47 7.05
CA MET A 163 -9.97 1.28 5.90
C MET A 163 -9.64 -0.06 5.24
N PHE A 164 -10.64 -0.69 4.64
CA PHE A 164 -10.50 -2.04 4.08
C PHE A 164 -11.59 -2.32 3.06
N SER A 165 -11.37 -3.31 2.21
CA SER A 165 -12.38 -3.79 1.26
C SER A 165 -13.61 -4.33 1.99
N ALA A 166 -14.81 -3.96 1.51
CA ALA A 166 -16.06 -4.18 2.21
C ALA A 166 -16.35 -5.65 2.57
N SER A 167 -15.87 -6.59 1.75
CA SER A 167 -16.14 -8.03 1.89
C SER A 167 -15.00 -8.81 2.55
N ILE A 168 -13.92 -8.16 3.02
CA ILE A 168 -12.71 -8.87 3.50
C ILE A 168 -12.99 -9.83 4.67
N GLN A 169 -13.81 -9.42 5.63
CA GLN A 169 -14.15 -10.29 6.79
C GLN A 169 -14.94 -11.52 6.35
N GLU A 170 -15.94 -11.33 5.48
CA GLU A 170 -16.74 -12.44 4.94
C GLU A 170 -15.86 -13.38 4.11
N PHE A 171 -15.00 -12.82 3.25
CA PHE A 171 -14.05 -13.58 2.42
C PHE A 171 -13.15 -14.48 3.28
N VAL A 172 -12.53 -13.91 4.31
CA VAL A 172 -11.61 -14.63 5.21
C VAL A 172 -12.36 -15.70 6.00
N SER A 173 -13.52 -15.36 6.56
CA SER A 173 -14.32 -16.29 7.36
C SER A 173 -14.87 -17.46 6.53
N LYS A 174 -15.46 -17.16 5.38
CA LYS A 174 -16.06 -18.16 4.47
C LYS A 174 -15.04 -19.18 3.95
N ASN A 175 -13.84 -18.75 3.73
CA ASN A 175 -12.75 -19.57 3.17
C ASN A 175 -11.81 -20.13 4.24
N HIS A 176 -12.08 -19.91 5.51
CA HIS A 176 -11.27 -20.39 6.64
C HIS A 176 -9.79 -20.00 6.52
N LEU A 177 -9.53 -18.73 6.15
CA LEU A 177 -8.17 -18.25 5.85
C LEU A 177 -7.43 -17.75 7.09
N ASN A 178 -8.15 -17.37 8.16
CA ASN A 178 -7.50 -16.86 9.38
C ASN A 178 -6.88 -17.99 10.18
N PRO A 179 -5.56 -18.00 10.43
CA PRO A 179 -4.90 -18.99 11.27
C PRO A 179 -5.15 -18.77 12.77
N ASP A 180 -5.57 -17.57 13.18
CA ASP A 180 -5.85 -17.20 14.57
C ASP A 180 -7.28 -16.67 14.72
N GLU A 181 -8.13 -17.41 15.41
CA GLU A 181 -9.53 -17.02 15.63
C GLU A 181 -9.70 -15.85 16.60
N THR A 182 -8.64 -15.44 17.31
CA THR A 182 -8.71 -14.40 18.33
C THR A 182 -8.49 -12.99 17.80
N CYS A 183 -7.79 -12.85 16.67
CA CYS A 183 -7.54 -11.56 16.02
C CYS A 183 -7.54 -11.67 14.50
N PHE A 184 -7.74 -10.55 13.82
CA PHE A 184 -7.60 -10.46 12.38
C PHE A 184 -6.27 -9.78 12.07
N ASN A 185 -5.23 -10.57 11.86
CA ASN A 185 -3.90 -10.08 11.48
C ASN A 185 -3.74 -10.21 9.96
N PHE A 186 -3.73 -9.07 9.25
CA PHE A 186 -3.70 -9.05 7.79
C PHE A 186 -2.45 -9.73 7.24
N ARG A 187 -1.27 -9.43 7.77
CA ARG A 187 -0.02 -10.07 7.35
C ARG A 187 -0.07 -11.58 7.49
N ASN A 188 -0.58 -12.09 8.61
CA ASN A 188 -0.64 -13.54 8.87
C ASN A 188 -1.66 -14.25 7.97
N ILE A 189 -2.72 -13.55 7.57
CA ILE A 189 -3.77 -14.11 6.71
C ILE A 189 -3.35 -14.06 5.24
N PHE A 190 -2.84 -12.92 4.77
CA PHE A 190 -2.61 -12.63 3.35
C PHE A 190 -1.14 -12.72 2.93
N GLY A 191 -0.21 -12.41 3.82
CA GLY A 191 1.22 -12.32 3.52
C GLY A 191 1.93 -13.66 3.34
N THR A 192 3.12 -13.60 2.81
CA THR A 192 4.04 -14.73 2.70
C THR A 192 4.93 -14.85 3.95
N HIS A 193 5.40 -16.07 4.20
CA HIS A 193 6.39 -16.42 5.22
C HIS A 193 7.45 -17.33 4.57
N THR A 194 8.18 -16.77 3.62
CA THR A 194 9.17 -17.49 2.82
C THR A 194 10.58 -17.22 3.33
N LEU A 195 11.53 -18.01 2.87
CA LEU A 195 12.95 -17.78 3.13
C LEU A 195 13.38 -16.37 2.65
N SER A 196 12.77 -15.85 1.59
CA SER A 196 13.03 -14.47 1.12
C SER A 196 12.57 -13.44 2.14
N ASP A 197 11.43 -13.66 2.79
CA ASP A 197 10.97 -12.76 3.88
C ASP A 197 11.95 -12.76 5.04
N GLU A 198 12.46 -13.94 5.45
CA GLU A 198 13.39 -14.09 6.55
C GLU A 198 14.76 -13.42 6.30
N ILE A 199 15.31 -13.56 5.09
CA ILE A 199 16.70 -13.12 4.84
C ILE A 199 16.80 -11.76 4.13
N TYR A 200 15.73 -11.29 3.49
CA TYR A 200 15.76 -10.08 2.70
C TYR A 200 14.81 -8.99 3.24
N SER A 201 13.58 -9.31 3.61
CA SER A 201 12.59 -8.32 4.04
C SER A 201 12.66 -8.03 5.53
N THR A 202 12.51 -9.02 6.38
CA THR A 202 12.50 -8.88 7.85
C THR A 202 13.74 -8.20 8.42
N PRO A 203 15.00 -8.54 8.01
CA PRO A 203 16.19 -7.86 8.53
C PRO A 203 16.26 -6.37 8.19
N ARG A 204 15.71 -5.95 7.04
CA ARG A 204 15.65 -4.52 6.67
C ARG A 204 14.66 -3.75 7.55
N VAL A 205 13.51 -4.33 7.86
CA VAL A 205 12.55 -3.75 8.81
C VAL A 205 13.19 -3.63 10.18
N TRP A 206 13.83 -4.70 10.66
CA TRP A 206 14.55 -4.70 11.94
C TRP A 206 15.64 -3.62 11.98
N ASP A 207 16.46 -3.49 10.93
CA ASP A 207 17.56 -2.53 10.92
C ASP A 207 17.07 -1.09 10.95
N GLY A 208 16.06 -0.76 10.14
CA GLY A 208 15.41 0.56 10.19
C GLY A 208 14.81 0.87 11.56
N GLN A 209 14.10 -0.09 12.17
CA GLN A 209 13.55 0.08 13.51
C GLN A 209 14.64 0.19 14.59
N ARG A 210 15.73 -0.56 14.49
CA ARG A 210 16.88 -0.47 15.38
C ARG A 210 17.55 0.91 15.33
N ILE A 211 17.61 1.53 14.16
CA ILE A 211 18.18 2.88 13.98
C ILE A 211 17.26 3.94 14.59
N LEU A 212 15.97 3.86 14.31
CA LEU A 212 14.99 4.89 14.73
C LEU A 212 14.53 4.72 16.20
N SER A 213 14.63 3.52 16.76
CA SER A 213 14.23 3.17 18.13
C SER A 213 15.26 2.27 18.83
N PRO A 214 16.51 2.70 19.01
CA PRO A 214 17.63 1.88 19.50
C PRO A 214 17.44 1.37 20.94
N SER A 215 16.57 1.96 21.75
CA SER A 215 16.27 1.47 23.10
C SER A 215 15.49 0.17 23.09
N GLN A 216 14.79 -0.12 22.02
CA GLN A 216 13.89 -1.27 21.88
C GLN A 216 14.62 -2.44 21.25
N LYS A 217 14.98 -3.42 22.10
CA LYS A 217 15.66 -4.64 21.64
C LYS A 217 14.67 -5.57 20.94
N GLN A 218 15.03 -6.02 19.74
CA GLN A 218 14.24 -6.93 18.90
C GLN A 218 15.14 -8.01 18.31
N ASP A 219 14.55 -9.17 18.04
CA ASP A 219 15.21 -10.21 17.27
C ASP A 219 15.20 -9.81 15.77
N PRO A 220 16.37 -9.76 15.11
CA PRO A 220 16.44 -9.43 13.69
C PRO A 220 15.72 -10.43 12.77
N MET A 221 15.43 -11.62 13.28
CA MET A 221 14.73 -12.68 12.55
C MET A 221 13.25 -12.81 12.94
N SER A 222 12.74 -11.90 13.79
CA SER A 222 11.34 -11.97 14.23
C SER A 222 10.40 -11.62 13.08
N GLU A 223 9.47 -12.50 12.77
CA GLU A 223 8.37 -12.24 11.85
C GLU A 223 7.30 -11.29 12.44
N GLU A 224 7.37 -11.05 13.75
CA GLU A 224 6.41 -10.23 14.50
C GLU A 224 6.92 -8.80 14.76
N LEU A 225 7.83 -8.28 13.92
CA LEU A 225 8.23 -6.87 14.00
C LEU A 225 7.00 -5.99 13.78
N PRO A 226 6.68 -5.06 14.71
CA PRO A 226 5.46 -4.27 14.59
C PRO A 226 5.51 -3.33 13.38
N PHE A 227 4.38 -3.20 12.69
CA PHE A 227 4.26 -2.30 11.54
C PHE A 227 4.47 -0.83 11.95
N ILE A 228 3.79 -0.39 13.01
CA ILE A 228 3.90 0.98 13.53
C ILE A 228 4.72 1.00 14.81
N ARG A 229 5.63 1.97 14.92
CA ARG A 229 6.46 2.19 16.10
C ARG A 229 6.57 3.63 16.48
N LYS A 230 6.74 3.86 17.79
CA LYS A 230 7.08 5.15 18.32
C LYS A 230 8.60 5.31 18.38
N PRO A 231 9.18 6.38 17.82
CA PRO A 231 10.62 6.60 17.88
C PRO A 231 11.07 6.98 19.30
N ASP A 232 12.32 6.69 19.64
CA ASP A 232 12.89 7.07 20.95
C ASP A 232 13.08 8.59 21.12
N ARG A 233 13.13 9.31 20.01
CA ARG A 233 13.30 10.76 19.96
C ARG A 233 12.61 11.33 18.73
N LYS A 234 12.49 12.64 18.66
CA LYS A 234 12.03 13.31 17.43
C LYS A 234 12.99 12.96 16.27
N LEU A 235 12.42 12.52 15.16
CA LEU A 235 13.12 12.22 13.92
C LEU A 235 13.25 13.48 13.07
N PHE A 236 14.32 13.56 12.28
CA PHE A 236 14.61 14.60 11.30
C PHE A 236 14.85 13.96 9.94
N MET A 237 14.92 14.77 8.88
CA MET A 237 15.15 14.26 7.52
C MET A 237 16.43 13.43 7.41
N ASP A 238 17.53 13.89 8.05
CA ASP A 238 18.81 13.15 8.06
C ASP A 238 18.66 11.72 8.62
N ASP A 239 17.73 11.50 9.56
CA ASP A 239 17.46 10.16 10.12
C ASP A 239 16.79 9.26 9.07
N LEU A 240 15.88 9.82 8.29
CA LEU A 240 15.19 9.09 7.23
C LEU A 240 16.13 8.79 6.07
N GLU A 241 16.94 9.77 5.65
CA GLU A 241 17.97 9.59 4.61
C GLU A 241 19.00 8.53 4.99
N TYR A 242 19.29 8.37 6.28
CA TYR A 242 20.22 7.36 6.76
C TYR A 242 19.64 5.94 6.74
N VAL A 243 18.32 5.79 6.86
CA VAL A 243 17.62 4.49 6.86
C VAL A 243 17.33 4.01 5.44
N MET A 244 17.14 4.94 4.49
CA MET A 244 16.90 4.64 3.06
C MET A 244 18.19 4.29 2.32
#